data_1a0fd4c84f60e740dfc3520e62c7949a
#
_entry.id   1a0fd4c84f60e740dfc3520e62c7949a
#
_cell.length_a   1.000
_cell.length_b   1.000
_cell.length_c   1.000
_cell.angle_alpha   90.00
_cell.angle_beta   90.00
_cell.angle_gamma   90.00
#
_symmetry.space_group_name_H-M   'P 1'
#
loop_
_entity.id
_entity.type
_entity.pdbx_description
1 polymer ?
#
loop_
_entity_poly.entity_id
_entity_poly.type
_entity_poly.pdbx_seq_one_letter_code
_entity_poly.pdbx_strand_id
1 'polypeptide(L)'
;SASPLSNMSYSTQSITAIPKDKDSTLELIEVMQSTVKLSDVALTEKAYEVLNQIINEQKQADDLLRKGITPTNRVLFCGPPGCGKTLAANALAGELGIPVAYVKLDGLVSSYLGQTGTNIRKIFEFVKNKRIMLFLDEFDAIAKKRDDSHELGELKRVVTTLLQNLDAMPASVFLVAATNHHHLLDPAIWRRFDVSILMELP
;
A
#
# COMPACT_ATOMS: atom_id res chain seq x y z
N SER A 1 42.33 17.01 9.88
CA SER A 1 41.15 17.12 10.72
C SER A 1 39.97 16.40 10.03
N ALA A 2 39.74 15.19 10.47
CA ALA A 2 38.68 14.34 9.98
C ALA A 2 37.35 14.72 10.64
N SER A 3 36.29 14.90 9.84
CA SER A 3 34.93 15.06 10.33
C SER A 3 34.35 13.72 10.77
N PRO A 4 33.66 13.65 11.89
CA PRO A 4 33.04 12.41 12.34
C PRO A 4 31.63 12.25 11.74
N LEU A 5 31.54 11.51 10.66
CA LEU A 5 30.31 10.85 10.25
C LEU A 5 30.37 9.42 10.79
N SER A 6 30.11 9.26 12.07
CA SER A 6 30.02 7.95 12.68
C SER A 6 28.72 7.79 13.42
N ASN A 7 28.05 6.70 13.06
CA ASN A 7 27.11 5.93 13.89
C ASN A 7 25.76 6.59 14.21
N MET A 8 24.87 6.64 13.24
CA MET A 8 23.48 6.34 13.51
C MET A 8 23.30 4.82 13.31
N SER A 9 23.59 4.07 14.35
CA SER A 9 23.14 2.69 14.46
C SER A 9 21.62 2.70 14.58
N TYR A 10 20.94 2.55 13.49
CA TYR A 10 19.53 2.14 13.51
C TYR A 10 19.53 0.75 14.16
N SER A 11 19.00 0.67 15.37
CA SER A 11 18.68 -0.61 15.98
C SER A 11 17.81 -1.36 14.97
N THR A 12 18.34 -2.45 14.46
CA THR A 12 17.61 -3.45 13.71
C THR A 12 16.60 -4.01 14.71
N GLN A 13 15.43 -3.35 14.81
CA GLN A 13 14.28 -3.98 15.46
C GLN A 13 14.08 -5.26 14.67
N SER A 14 14.17 -6.38 15.39
CA SER A 14 14.02 -7.73 14.87
C SER A 14 12.84 -7.74 13.89
N ILE A 15 13.15 -7.83 12.60
CA ILE A 15 12.17 -7.99 11.55
C ILE A 15 11.49 -9.31 11.85
N THR A 16 10.30 -9.26 12.39
CA THR A 16 9.44 -10.43 12.55
C THR A 16 9.37 -11.09 11.19
N ALA A 17 9.54 -12.40 11.10
CA ALA A 17 9.68 -13.13 9.85
C ALA A 17 8.62 -12.67 8.83
N ILE A 18 9.08 -12.39 7.60
CA ILE A 18 8.21 -11.99 6.49
C ILE A 18 7.15 -13.08 6.29
N PRO A 19 5.85 -12.73 6.16
CA PRO A 19 4.79 -13.71 5.97
C PRO A 19 5.03 -14.53 4.71
N LYS A 20 4.88 -15.84 4.84
CA LYS A 20 4.98 -16.79 3.72
C LYS A 20 3.67 -17.50 3.50
N ASP A 21 3.40 -17.90 2.27
CA ASP A 21 2.35 -18.86 1.97
C ASP A 21 2.65 -20.21 2.63
N LYS A 22 1.61 -20.94 3.06
CA LYS A 22 1.77 -22.23 3.74
C LYS A 22 2.25 -23.34 2.79
N ASP A 23 1.84 -23.29 1.53
CA ASP A 23 2.06 -24.36 0.56
C ASP A 23 3.14 -24.01 -0.49
N SER A 24 3.51 -22.74 -0.58
CA SER A 24 4.63 -22.27 -1.38
C SER A 24 5.60 -21.51 -0.48
N THR A 25 6.89 -21.67 -0.67
CA THR A 25 7.93 -20.88 0.01
C THR A 25 7.96 -19.41 -0.47
N LEU A 26 6.95 -18.98 -1.24
CA LEU A 26 6.84 -17.62 -1.78
C LEU A 26 6.56 -16.63 -0.65
N GLU A 27 7.36 -15.61 -0.60
CA GLU A 27 7.14 -14.47 0.29
C GLU A 27 5.93 -13.67 -0.20
N LEU A 28 4.99 -13.40 0.71
CA LEU A 28 3.77 -12.63 0.41
C LEU A 28 4.05 -11.14 0.29
N ILE A 29 5.16 -10.69 0.85
CA ILE A 29 5.55 -9.29 0.98
C ILE A 29 7.03 -9.17 0.60
N GLU A 30 7.34 -8.20 -0.24
CA GLU A 30 8.70 -7.74 -0.44
C GLU A 30 8.90 -6.45 0.37
N VAL A 31 9.87 -6.45 1.29
CA VAL A 31 10.20 -5.25 2.09
C VAL A 31 11.39 -4.55 1.46
N MET A 32 11.18 -3.30 1.08
CA MET A 32 12.20 -2.48 0.44
C MET A 32 12.30 -1.09 1.06
N GLN A 33 13.47 -0.48 0.98
CA GLN A 33 13.68 0.91 1.36
C GLN A 33 13.72 1.77 0.08
N SER A 34 12.93 2.84 0.05
CA SER A 34 12.93 3.76 -1.07
C SER A 34 13.77 4.99 -0.79
N THR A 35 14.55 5.41 -1.78
CA THR A 35 15.27 6.69 -1.80
C THR A 35 14.70 7.68 -2.83
N VAL A 36 13.65 7.27 -3.54
CA VAL A 36 12.97 8.09 -4.56
C VAL A 36 12.37 9.31 -3.88
N LYS A 37 12.48 10.46 -4.55
CA LYS A 37 11.89 11.73 -4.11
C LYS A 37 10.71 12.11 -4.98
N LEU A 38 9.83 12.96 -4.44
CA LEU A 38 8.66 13.43 -5.19
C LEU A 38 9.08 14.22 -6.44
N SER A 39 10.24 14.89 -6.39
CA SER A 39 10.86 15.56 -7.53
C SER A 39 11.28 14.65 -8.69
N ASP A 40 11.40 13.34 -8.43
CA ASP A 40 11.83 12.36 -9.43
C ASP A 40 10.63 11.78 -10.22
N VAL A 41 9.42 12.21 -9.85
CA VAL A 41 8.16 11.70 -10.44
C VAL A 41 7.53 12.78 -11.32
N ALA A 42 7.23 12.44 -12.57
CA ALA A 42 6.45 13.32 -13.43
C ALA A 42 4.98 13.32 -12.96
N LEU A 43 4.54 14.43 -12.40
CA LEU A 43 3.21 14.62 -11.83
C LEU A 43 2.55 15.87 -12.40
N THR A 44 1.22 15.84 -12.48
CA THR A 44 0.45 17.08 -12.66
C THR A 44 0.60 17.94 -11.41
N GLU A 45 0.47 19.27 -11.56
CA GLU A 45 0.54 20.20 -10.43
C GLU A 45 -0.43 19.80 -9.31
N LYS A 46 -1.66 19.46 -9.67
CA LYS A 46 -2.69 19.01 -8.72
C LYS A 46 -2.28 17.74 -7.96
N ALA A 47 -1.73 16.75 -8.65
CA ALA A 47 -1.26 15.51 -8.02
C ALA A 47 -0.09 15.79 -7.07
N TYR A 48 0.83 16.65 -7.48
CA TYR A 48 1.97 17.07 -6.67
C TYR A 48 1.52 17.78 -5.37
N GLU A 49 0.58 18.71 -5.46
CA GLU A 49 0.02 19.41 -4.29
C GLU A 49 -0.63 18.44 -3.30
N VAL A 50 -1.48 17.52 -3.80
CA VAL A 50 -2.14 16.51 -2.97
C VAL A 50 -1.13 15.60 -2.28
N LEU A 51 -0.10 15.14 -2.99
CA LEU A 51 0.94 14.29 -2.40
C LEU A 51 1.78 15.04 -1.35
N ASN A 52 2.11 16.30 -1.58
CA ASN A 52 2.78 17.13 -0.58
C ASN A 52 1.94 17.33 0.67
N GLN A 53 0.62 17.54 0.52
CA GLN A 53 -0.28 17.62 1.66
C GLN A 53 -0.26 16.33 2.48
N ILE A 54 -0.38 15.16 1.83
CA ILE A 54 -0.32 13.85 2.48
C ILE A 54 0.99 13.67 3.22
N ILE A 55 2.12 14.01 2.60
CA ILE A 55 3.44 13.93 3.23
C ILE A 55 3.50 14.79 4.49
N ASN A 56 2.99 16.01 4.44
CA ASN A 56 2.97 16.91 5.59
C ASN A 56 2.07 16.38 6.71
N GLU A 57 0.89 15.87 6.39
CA GLU A 57 -0.01 15.23 7.36
C GLU A 57 0.65 14.02 8.02
N GLN A 58 1.30 13.16 7.24
CA GLN A 58 1.99 11.98 7.76
C GLN A 58 3.23 12.31 8.60
N LYS A 59 3.97 13.39 8.28
CA LYS A 59 5.06 13.88 9.11
C LYS A 59 4.59 14.40 10.46
N GLN A 60 3.34 14.86 10.56
CA GLN A 60 2.70 15.39 11.76
C GLN A 60 1.67 14.41 12.35
N ALA A 61 1.68 13.14 11.91
CA ALA A 61 0.63 12.18 12.25
C ALA A 61 0.39 12.03 13.76
N ASP A 62 1.46 11.94 14.57
CA ASP A 62 1.35 11.80 16.00
C ASP A 62 0.68 13.01 16.66
N ASP A 63 0.97 14.23 16.18
CA ASP A 63 0.35 15.46 16.67
C ASP A 63 -1.11 15.58 16.27
N LEU A 64 -1.45 15.19 15.04
CA LEU A 64 -2.81 15.16 14.55
C LEU A 64 -3.65 14.17 15.35
N LEU A 65 -3.15 12.94 15.54
CA LEU A 65 -3.84 11.90 16.30
C LEU A 65 -4.09 12.31 17.76
N ARG A 66 -3.12 12.99 18.40
CA ARG A 66 -3.31 13.54 19.76
C ARG A 66 -4.42 14.58 19.83
N LYS A 67 -4.66 15.30 18.74
CA LYS A 67 -5.75 16.28 18.60
C LYS A 67 -7.08 15.67 18.15
N GLY A 68 -7.13 14.35 18.00
CA GLY A 68 -8.32 13.63 17.50
C GLY A 68 -8.54 13.74 15.98
N ILE A 69 -7.52 14.18 15.24
CA ILE A 69 -7.55 14.31 13.78
C ILE A 69 -6.82 13.11 13.17
N THR A 70 -7.50 12.35 12.34
CA THR A 70 -6.88 11.24 11.59
C THR A 70 -6.20 11.80 10.34
N PRO A 71 -4.86 11.65 10.19
CA PRO A 71 -4.19 12.04 8.97
C PRO A 71 -4.63 11.14 7.80
N THR A 72 -4.52 11.63 6.58
CA THR A 72 -4.73 10.83 5.36
C THR A 72 -3.79 9.63 5.37
N ASN A 73 -4.33 8.42 5.48
CA ASN A 73 -3.54 7.19 5.59
C ASN A 73 -3.91 6.10 4.59
N ARG A 74 -4.88 6.35 3.69
CA ARG A 74 -5.34 5.43 2.66
C ARG A 74 -5.42 6.14 1.31
N VAL A 75 -4.45 5.86 0.45
CA VAL A 75 -4.28 6.54 -0.85
C VAL A 75 -4.46 5.53 -1.98
N LEU A 76 -5.25 5.87 -2.99
CA LEU A 76 -5.43 5.08 -4.19
C LEU A 76 -4.89 5.81 -5.41
N PHE A 77 -3.89 5.24 -6.07
CA PHE A 77 -3.42 5.70 -7.38
C PHE A 77 -4.21 5.02 -8.50
N CYS A 78 -4.77 5.82 -9.38
CA CYS A 78 -5.54 5.39 -10.54
C CYS A 78 -4.87 5.88 -11.81
N GLY A 79 -4.79 5.07 -12.84
CA GLY A 79 -4.28 5.51 -14.14
C GLY A 79 -3.77 4.36 -15.00
N PRO A 80 -3.47 4.62 -16.28
CA PRO A 80 -3.02 3.60 -17.20
C PRO A 80 -1.68 2.98 -16.77
N PRO A 81 -1.34 1.79 -17.32
CA PRO A 81 -0.02 1.22 -17.12
C PRO A 81 1.08 2.20 -17.56
N GLY A 82 2.19 2.26 -16.82
CA GLY A 82 3.33 3.10 -17.17
C GLY A 82 3.22 4.58 -16.78
N CYS A 83 2.12 5.03 -16.14
CA CYS A 83 1.97 6.42 -15.71
C CYS A 83 2.67 6.76 -14.37
N GLY A 84 3.50 5.87 -13.82
CA GLY A 84 4.34 6.18 -12.67
C GLY A 84 3.72 5.92 -11.29
N LYS A 85 2.61 5.17 -11.17
CA LYS A 85 1.95 4.88 -9.88
C LYS A 85 2.89 4.25 -8.83
N THR A 86 3.64 3.23 -9.23
CA THR A 86 4.61 2.56 -8.36
C THR A 86 5.75 3.50 -7.97
N LEU A 87 6.19 4.35 -8.90
CA LEU A 87 7.23 5.34 -8.62
C LEU A 87 6.72 6.40 -7.62
N ALA A 88 5.47 6.87 -7.77
CA ALA A 88 4.84 7.81 -6.86
C ALA A 88 4.66 7.22 -5.44
N ALA A 89 4.28 5.95 -5.34
CA ALA A 89 4.21 5.24 -4.05
C ALA A 89 5.60 5.17 -3.39
N ASN A 90 6.63 4.81 -4.15
CA ASN A 90 8.00 4.80 -3.65
C ASN A 90 8.50 6.20 -3.25
N ALA A 91 8.10 7.26 -3.97
CA ALA A 91 8.42 8.63 -3.61
C ALA A 91 7.77 9.05 -2.28
N LEU A 92 6.51 8.68 -2.04
CA LEU A 92 5.86 8.91 -0.74
C LEU A 92 6.65 8.25 0.39
N ALA A 93 7.03 6.99 0.24
CA ALA A 93 7.82 6.28 1.25
C ALA A 93 9.20 6.92 1.45
N GLY A 94 9.89 7.32 0.36
CA GLY A 94 11.17 7.99 0.40
C GLY A 94 11.13 9.36 1.07
N GLU A 95 10.07 10.15 0.86
CA GLU A 95 9.85 11.43 1.56
C GLU A 95 9.53 11.26 3.05
N LEU A 96 8.87 10.17 3.41
CA LEU A 96 8.52 9.84 4.79
C LEU A 96 9.65 9.10 5.53
N GLY A 97 10.66 8.60 4.82
CA GLY A 97 11.75 7.80 5.38
C GLY A 97 11.29 6.47 5.99
N ILE A 98 10.23 5.87 5.45
CA ILE A 98 9.67 4.60 5.92
C ILE A 98 9.87 3.49 4.87
N PRO A 99 10.06 2.24 5.31
CA PRO A 99 10.13 1.11 4.37
C PRO A 99 8.77 0.84 3.73
N VAL A 100 8.80 0.15 2.59
CA VAL A 100 7.64 -0.29 1.83
C VAL A 100 7.48 -1.80 2.00
N ALA A 101 6.31 -2.22 2.43
CA ALA A 101 5.85 -3.61 2.32
C ALA A 101 5.07 -3.73 1.00
N TYR A 102 5.74 -4.17 -0.05
CA TYR A 102 5.18 -4.30 -1.39
C TYR A 102 4.46 -5.64 -1.55
N VAL A 103 3.24 -5.58 -2.05
CA VAL A 103 2.40 -6.75 -2.34
C VAL A 103 1.82 -6.62 -3.74
N LYS A 104 2.09 -7.62 -4.58
CA LYS A 104 1.49 -7.74 -5.91
C LYS A 104 0.24 -8.61 -5.83
N LEU A 105 -0.94 -7.98 -5.88
CA LEU A 105 -2.21 -8.69 -5.66
C LEU A 105 -2.55 -9.70 -6.76
N ASP A 106 -2.15 -9.45 -8.00
CA ASP A 106 -2.36 -10.40 -9.09
C ASP A 106 -1.69 -11.75 -8.81
N GLY A 107 -0.45 -11.74 -8.38
CA GLY A 107 0.28 -12.93 -7.97
C GLY A 107 -0.39 -13.66 -6.79
N LEU A 108 -0.89 -12.90 -5.81
CA LEU A 108 -1.54 -13.44 -4.62
C LEU A 108 -2.88 -14.12 -4.95
N VAL A 109 -3.66 -13.55 -5.89
CA VAL A 109 -4.96 -14.07 -6.29
C VAL A 109 -4.82 -15.24 -7.28
N SER A 110 -3.81 -15.20 -8.16
CA SER A 110 -3.60 -16.24 -9.17
C SER A 110 -3.00 -17.53 -8.63
N SER A 111 -2.22 -17.44 -7.54
CA SER A 111 -1.48 -18.61 -7.04
C SER A 111 -2.37 -19.65 -6.35
N TYR A 112 -3.33 -19.24 -5.51
CA TYR A 112 -4.24 -20.15 -4.79
C TYR A 112 -5.49 -19.43 -4.28
N LEU A 113 -6.60 -19.51 -4.98
CA LEU A 113 -7.87 -18.88 -4.62
C LEU A 113 -8.33 -19.23 -3.17
N GLY A 114 -8.21 -20.48 -2.75
CA GLY A 114 -8.64 -20.91 -1.42
C GLY A 114 -7.82 -20.37 -0.25
N GLN A 115 -6.59 -19.87 -0.49
CA GLN A 115 -5.71 -19.35 0.56
C GLN A 115 -5.56 -17.83 0.54
N THR A 116 -6.07 -17.16 -0.50
CA THR A 116 -5.91 -15.72 -0.69
C THR A 116 -6.41 -14.91 0.51
N GLY A 117 -7.55 -15.27 1.06
CA GLY A 117 -8.09 -14.59 2.26
C GLY A 117 -7.19 -14.73 3.50
N THR A 118 -6.59 -15.91 3.70
CA THR A 118 -5.64 -16.13 4.80
C THR A 118 -4.36 -15.34 4.58
N ASN A 119 -3.86 -15.28 3.35
CA ASN A 119 -2.67 -14.53 3.00
C ASN A 119 -2.87 -13.02 3.16
N ILE A 120 -4.03 -12.49 2.78
CA ILE A 120 -4.41 -11.08 3.04
C ILE A 120 -4.34 -10.77 4.54
N ARG A 121 -4.92 -11.61 5.39
CA ARG A 121 -4.87 -11.41 6.86
C ARG A 121 -3.43 -11.36 7.37
N LYS A 122 -2.57 -12.28 6.93
CA LYS A 122 -1.14 -12.29 7.32
C LYS A 122 -0.42 -11.00 6.92
N ILE A 123 -0.71 -10.46 5.73
CA ILE A 123 -0.14 -9.20 5.24
C ILE A 123 -0.54 -8.04 6.17
N PHE A 124 -1.83 -7.90 6.48
CA PHE A 124 -2.31 -6.84 7.36
C PHE A 124 -1.79 -6.97 8.79
N GLU A 125 -1.74 -8.19 9.34
CA GLU A 125 -1.14 -8.43 10.66
C GLU A 125 0.36 -8.11 10.68
N PHE A 126 1.09 -8.37 9.59
CA PHE A 126 2.50 -8.02 9.49
C PHE A 126 2.75 -6.52 9.64
N VAL A 127 1.93 -5.66 9.04
CA VAL A 127 2.13 -4.20 9.04
C VAL A 127 1.52 -3.50 10.25
N LYS A 128 0.58 -4.13 10.96
CA LYS A 128 -0.29 -3.54 11.99
C LYS A 128 0.43 -2.72 13.06
N ASN A 129 1.61 -3.17 13.51
CA ASN A 129 2.37 -2.54 14.59
C ASN A 129 3.74 -2.03 14.09
N LYS A 130 3.86 -1.73 12.82
CA LYS A 130 5.12 -1.28 12.22
C LYS A 130 4.94 0.09 11.58
N ARG A 131 5.99 0.89 11.64
CA ARG A 131 6.08 2.12 10.85
C ARG A 131 6.56 1.77 9.45
N ILE A 132 5.63 1.28 8.62
CA ILE A 132 5.86 0.79 7.27
C ILE A 132 4.70 1.21 6.38
N MET A 133 4.94 1.49 5.12
CA MET A 133 3.89 1.70 4.13
C MET A 133 3.49 0.36 3.53
N LEU A 134 2.23 -0.02 3.62
CA LEU A 134 1.69 -1.15 2.86
C LEU A 134 1.34 -0.68 1.45
N PHE A 135 2.01 -1.22 0.44
CA PHE A 135 1.72 -0.92 -0.96
C PHE A 135 1.11 -2.13 -1.67
N LEU A 136 -0.16 -2.00 -2.03
CA LEU A 136 -0.93 -3.02 -2.76
C LEU A 136 -0.97 -2.65 -4.24
N ASP A 137 -0.15 -3.32 -5.04
CA ASP A 137 -0.11 -3.11 -6.49
C ASP A 137 -1.08 -4.04 -7.23
N GLU A 138 -1.45 -3.66 -8.45
CA GLU A 138 -2.42 -4.38 -9.28
C GLU A 138 -3.75 -4.65 -8.56
N PHE A 139 -4.26 -3.63 -7.87
CA PHE A 139 -5.43 -3.74 -7.01
C PHE A 139 -6.70 -4.17 -7.77
N ASP A 140 -6.76 -3.92 -9.07
CA ASP A 140 -7.81 -4.36 -9.97
C ASP A 140 -7.83 -5.89 -10.20
N ALA A 141 -6.80 -6.63 -9.82
CA ALA A 141 -6.81 -8.09 -9.87
C ALA A 141 -7.98 -8.70 -9.08
N ILE A 142 -8.39 -8.03 -7.99
CA ILE A 142 -9.57 -8.42 -7.20
C ILE A 142 -10.88 -8.16 -7.96
N ALA A 143 -10.90 -7.18 -8.87
CA ALA A 143 -12.09 -6.80 -9.64
C ALA A 143 -12.26 -7.60 -10.94
N LYS A 144 -11.16 -7.96 -11.62
CA LYS A 144 -11.17 -8.59 -12.95
C LYS A 144 -11.77 -10.00 -13.02
N LYS A 145 -11.84 -10.72 -11.90
CA LYS A 145 -12.27 -12.13 -11.86
C LYS A 145 -13.77 -12.33 -11.64
N ARG A 146 -14.59 -11.30 -11.87
CA ARG A 146 -16.05 -11.37 -11.61
C ARG A 146 -16.87 -12.14 -12.64
N ASP A 147 -16.29 -12.52 -13.77
CA ASP A 147 -17.04 -13.05 -14.91
C ASP A 147 -17.22 -14.58 -14.91
N ASP A 148 -16.55 -15.32 -14.03
CA ASP A 148 -16.62 -16.77 -13.98
C ASP A 148 -17.45 -17.26 -12.77
N SER A 149 -18.51 -18.01 -13.02
CA SER A 149 -19.56 -18.34 -12.02
C SER A 149 -19.10 -19.23 -10.86
N HIS A 150 -18.08 -20.06 -11.06
CA HIS A 150 -17.54 -20.94 -10.01
C HIS A 150 -16.52 -20.20 -9.10
N GLU A 151 -15.78 -19.24 -9.65
CA GLU A 151 -14.82 -18.41 -8.93
C GLU A 151 -15.49 -17.24 -8.17
N LEU A 152 -16.74 -16.91 -8.49
CA LEU A 152 -17.49 -15.79 -7.88
C LEU A 152 -17.63 -15.90 -6.34
N GLY A 153 -17.80 -17.09 -5.81
CA GLY A 153 -17.93 -17.31 -4.35
C GLY A 153 -16.62 -17.06 -3.60
N GLU A 154 -15.51 -17.57 -4.12
CA GLU A 154 -14.18 -17.40 -3.53
C GLU A 154 -13.73 -15.94 -3.62
N LEU A 155 -13.94 -15.30 -4.75
CA LEU A 155 -13.59 -13.89 -4.96
C LEU A 155 -14.39 -12.97 -4.02
N LYS A 156 -15.68 -13.22 -3.82
CA LYS A 156 -16.49 -12.49 -2.83
C LYS A 156 -15.92 -12.62 -1.42
N ARG A 157 -15.45 -13.81 -1.03
CA ARG A 157 -14.77 -14.03 0.25
C ARG A 157 -13.47 -13.25 0.35
N VAL A 158 -12.67 -13.22 -0.72
CA VAL A 158 -11.43 -12.45 -0.79
C VAL A 158 -11.72 -10.95 -0.63
N VAL A 159 -12.67 -10.41 -1.40
CA VAL A 159 -13.10 -9.01 -1.30
C VAL A 159 -13.61 -8.70 0.11
N THR A 160 -14.47 -9.54 0.68
CA THR A 160 -15.00 -9.36 2.04
C THR A 160 -13.86 -9.35 3.07
N THR A 161 -12.90 -10.27 2.95
CA THR A 161 -11.73 -10.32 3.84
C THR A 161 -10.89 -9.06 3.71
N LEU A 162 -10.65 -8.59 2.48
CA LEU A 162 -9.93 -7.34 2.24
C LEU A 162 -10.64 -6.15 2.90
N LEU A 163 -11.95 -6.01 2.68
CA LEU A 163 -12.75 -4.94 3.27
C LEU A 163 -12.70 -4.95 4.80
N GLN A 164 -12.83 -6.13 5.42
CA GLN A 164 -12.71 -6.29 6.87
C GLN A 164 -11.34 -5.86 7.40
N ASN A 165 -10.26 -6.22 6.70
CA ASN A 165 -8.91 -5.80 7.09
C ASN A 165 -8.69 -4.31 6.89
N LEU A 166 -9.22 -3.72 5.81
CA LEU A 166 -9.19 -2.27 5.61
C LEU A 166 -9.95 -1.53 6.71
N ASP A 167 -11.11 -2.03 7.12
CA ASP A 167 -11.91 -1.42 8.19
C ASP A 167 -11.24 -1.53 9.57
N ALA A 168 -10.56 -2.66 9.83
CA ALA A 168 -9.85 -2.92 11.08
C ALA A 168 -8.43 -2.32 11.13
N MET A 169 -7.97 -1.71 10.04
CA MET A 169 -6.62 -1.18 9.95
C MET A 169 -6.42 0.01 10.89
N PRO A 170 -5.40 0.00 11.77
CA PRO A 170 -5.10 1.13 12.63
C PRO A 170 -4.78 2.40 11.82
N ALA A 171 -5.15 3.57 12.36
CA ALA A 171 -4.86 4.87 11.75
C ALA A 171 -3.35 5.15 11.60
N SER A 172 -2.49 4.42 12.33
CA SER A 172 -1.03 4.51 12.24
C SER A 172 -0.43 3.77 11.05
N VAL A 173 -1.19 2.90 10.38
CA VAL A 173 -0.73 2.20 9.16
C VAL A 173 -0.99 3.08 7.95
N PHE A 174 0.03 3.30 7.15
CA PHE A 174 -0.08 4.03 5.89
C PHE A 174 -0.27 3.05 4.73
N LEU A 175 -1.43 3.09 4.09
CA LEU A 175 -1.80 2.24 2.97
C LEU A 175 -1.77 3.01 1.66
N VAL A 176 -1.11 2.46 0.67
CA VAL A 176 -1.18 2.91 -0.72
C VAL A 176 -1.63 1.75 -1.59
N ALA A 177 -2.54 1.97 -2.50
CA ALA A 177 -2.92 1.00 -3.52
C ALA A 177 -2.79 1.61 -4.92
N ALA A 178 -2.53 0.77 -5.93
CA ALA A 178 -2.46 1.17 -7.32
C ALA A 178 -3.34 0.30 -8.20
N THR A 179 -4.09 0.93 -9.10
CA THR A 179 -4.96 0.23 -10.07
C THR A 179 -4.84 0.82 -11.46
N ASN A 180 -4.85 -0.05 -12.46
CA ASN A 180 -4.93 0.35 -13.87
C ASN A 180 -6.38 0.52 -14.34
N HIS A 181 -7.34 -0.05 -13.61
CA HIS A 181 -8.75 -0.13 -14.00
C HIS A 181 -9.67 0.29 -12.86
N HIS A 182 -9.56 1.57 -12.46
CA HIS A 182 -10.36 2.12 -11.35
C HIS A 182 -11.87 1.94 -11.52
N HIS A 183 -12.37 1.96 -12.75
CA HIS A 183 -13.78 1.76 -13.08
C HIS A 183 -14.28 0.33 -12.79
N LEU A 184 -13.37 -0.64 -12.62
CA LEU A 184 -13.71 -2.03 -12.28
C LEU A 184 -13.79 -2.27 -10.76
N LEU A 185 -13.36 -1.30 -9.94
CA LEU A 185 -13.38 -1.45 -8.50
C LEU A 185 -14.79 -1.34 -7.95
N ASP A 186 -15.11 -2.25 -7.02
CA ASP A 186 -16.36 -2.19 -6.27
C ASP A 186 -16.47 -0.86 -5.50
N PRO A 187 -17.62 -0.16 -5.56
CA PRO A 187 -17.84 1.05 -4.79
C PRO A 187 -17.58 0.91 -3.28
N ALA A 188 -17.78 -0.28 -2.71
CA ALA A 188 -17.48 -0.55 -1.32
C ALA A 188 -15.98 -0.47 -1.03
N ILE A 189 -15.13 -0.93 -1.95
CA ILE A 189 -13.67 -0.82 -1.85
C ILE A 189 -13.26 0.66 -1.99
N TRP A 190 -13.79 1.33 -3.00
CA TRP A 190 -13.46 2.71 -3.31
C TRP A 190 -13.66 3.66 -2.11
N ARG A 191 -14.78 3.49 -1.40
CA ARG A 191 -15.14 4.31 -0.23
C ARG A 191 -14.20 4.19 0.96
N ARG A 192 -13.29 3.23 0.95
CA ARG A 192 -12.34 3.01 2.04
C ARG A 192 -11.00 3.72 1.85
N PHE A 193 -10.85 4.38 0.72
CA PHE A 193 -9.71 5.26 0.48
C PHE A 193 -10.08 6.70 0.81
N ASP A 194 -9.18 7.38 1.50
CA ASP A 194 -9.36 8.79 1.89
C ASP A 194 -9.17 9.70 0.69
N VAL A 195 -8.24 9.35 -0.19
CA VAL A 195 -7.88 10.11 -1.38
C VAL A 195 -7.64 9.18 -2.56
N SER A 196 -8.16 9.56 -3.72
CA SER A 196 -7.82 8.94 -5.00
C SER A 196 -7.13 9.95 -5.91
N ILE A 197 -6.00 9.56 -6.46
CA ILE A 197 -5.17 10.40 -7.32
C ILE A 197 -5.15 9.79 -8.71
N LEU A 198 -5.65 10.56 -9.69
CA LEU A 198 -5.56 10.18 -11.09
C LEU A 198 -4.16 10.53 -11.59
N MET A 199 -3.46 9.51 -12.06
CA MET A 199 -2.15 9.61 -12.70
C MET A 199 -2.34 9.54 -14.21
N GLU A 200 -1.80 10.51 -14.92
CA GLU A 200 -1.83 10.59 -16.38
C GLU A 200 -0.48 10.18 -16.95
N LEU A 201 -0.46 9.83 -18.23
CA LEU A 201 0.80 9.64 -18.94
C LEU A 201 1.48 11.01 -19.11
N PRO A 202 2.82 11.08 -18.97
CA PRO A 202 3.59 12.29 -19.16
C PRO A 202 3.52 12.81 -20.59
#